data_830439b383a657678f95b978616316a0
#
_entry.id   830439b383a657678f95b978616316a0
#
_cell.length_a   1.000
_cell.length_b   1.000
_cell.length_c   1.000
_cell.angle_alpha   90.00
_cell.angle_beta   90.00
_cell.angle_gamma   90.00
#
_symmetry.space_group_name_H-M   'P 1'
#
loop_
_entity.id
_entity.type
_entity.pdbx_description
1 polymer ?
#
loop_
_entity_poly.entity_id
_entity_poly.type
_entity_poly.pdbx_seq_one_letter_code
_entity_poly.pdbx_strand_id
1 'polypeptide(L)'
;IIINTNAYNFVKACVDYYGLKTKVMLTEGELTDAYLTKSDVIALSQKVADGRSVADISVACHELGHAMQKNDKSAWLAVDLLFSVLSKIANFFLPIALITALILAFIENLSFVAPILFYIAIGLWFLTLIFKVVAIPLELDASKRAYKVLKDNNIFSKEELKATKKVLNAAALTYVGSLFANLYKFIYKIKSLFRRD
;
A
#
# COMPACT_ATOMS: atom_id res chain seq x y z
N ILE A 1 -3.36 -28.85 -11.06
CA ILE A 1 -2.36 -27.82 -10.72
C ILE A 1 -1.82 -28.15 -9.34
N ILE A 2 -0.57 -28.23 -9.23
CA ILE A 2 0.31 -28.91 -8.30
C ILE A 2 0.20 -28.33 -6.88
N ILE A 3 -0.42 -29.06 -5.97
CA ILE A 3 -0.51 -28.73 -4.53
C ILE A 3 0.88 -28.87 -3.81
N ASN A 4 1.97 -29.10 -4.53
CA ASN A 4 3.29 -29.33 -3.98
C ASN A 4 4.36 -28.34 -4.47
N THR A 5 3.93 -27.12 -4.80
CA THR A 5 4.82 -26.07 -5.29
C THR A 5 4.98 -24.94 -4.27
N ASN A 6 6.11 -24.23 -4.30
CA ASN A 6 6.30 -23.01 -3.53
C ASN A 6 5.57 -21.81 -4.17
N ALA A 7 5.43 -20.72 -3.44
CA ALA A 7 4.69 -19.54 -3.88
C ALA A 7 5.27 -18.90 -5.15
N TYR A 8 6.60 -18.89 -5.30
CA TYR A 8 7.28 -18.39 -6.50
C TYR A 8 6.85 -19.13 -7.76
N ASN A 9 6.97 -20.47 -7.76
CA ASN A 9 6.61 -21.30 -8.92
C ASN A 9 5.12 -21.23 -9.21
N PHE A 10 4.29 -21.15 -8.16
CA PHE A 10 2.84 -21.01 -8.31
C PHE A 10 2.48 -19.70 -9.03
N VAL A 11 3.00 -18.56 -8.55
CA VAL A 11 2.73 -17.25 -9.15
C VAL A 11 3.29 -17.18 -10.56
N LYS A 12 4.47 -17.72 -10.81
CA LYS A 12 5.06 -17.79 -12.16
C LYS A 12 4.16 -18.55 -13.12
N ALA A 13 3.66 -19.72 -12.70
CA ALA A 13 2.71 -20.50 -13.51
C ALA A 13 1.39 -19.74 -13.76
N CYS A 14 0.91 -18.94 -12.76
CA CYS A 14 -0.27 -18.10 -12.95
C CYS A 14 0.00 -16.95 -13.94
N VAL A 15 1.16 -16.29 -13.86
CA VAL A 15 1.57 -15.26 -14.82
C VAL A 15 1.51 -15.78 -16.25
N ASP A 16 2.07 -16.98 -16.48
CA ASP A 16 2.07 -17.64 -17.79
C ASP A 16 0.64 -18.03 -18.21
N TYR A 17 -0.16 -18.60 -17.30
CA TYR A 17 -1.53 -19.03 -17.56
C TYR A 17 -2.46 -17.87 -17.93
N TYR A 18 -2.35 -16.72 -17.24
CA TYR A 18 -3.15 -15.53 -17.53
C TYR A 18 -2.56 -14.65 -18.63
N GLY A 19 -1.44 -15.04 -19.24
CA GLY A 19 -0.79 -14.30 -20.34
C GLY A 19 -0.29 -12.91 -19.91
N LEU A 20 0.11 -12.76 -18.64
CA LEU A 20 0.64 -11.50 -18.13
C LEU A 20 2.09 -11.30 -18.60
N LYS A 21 2.46 -10.05 -18.90
CA LYS A 21 3.85 -9.71 -19.29
C LYS A 21 4.75 -9.48 -18.05
N THR A 22 4.20 -9.62 -16.89
CA THR A 22 4.83 -9.37 -15.58
C THR A 22 5.93 -10.40 -15.31
N LYS A 23 7.07 -9.93 -14.81
CA LYS A 23 8.16 -10.81 -14.35
C LYS A 23 8.00 -11.12 -12.87
N VAL A 24 8.42 -12.29 -12.43
CA VAL A 24 8.51 -12.67 -11.02
C VAL A 24 9.98 -12.71 -10.63
N MET A 25 10.36 -12.00 -9.57
CA MET A 25 11.74 -11.86 -9.10
C MET A 25 11.80 -12.01 -7.59
N LEU A 26 12.98 -12.39 -7.09
CA LEU A 26 13.27 -12.37 -5.66
C LEU A 26 13.72 -10.98 -5.23
N THR A 27 13.39 -10.59 -4.00
CA THR A 27 13.87 -9.38 -3.36
C THR A 27 14.51 -9.70 -2.01
N GLU A 28 15.48 -8.89 -1.61
CA GLU A 28 16.13 -9.00 -0.31
C GLU A 28 15.25 -8.41 0.81
N GLY A 29 15.39 -8.95 2.01
CA GLY A 29 14.69 -8.50 3.22
C GLY A 29 13.39 -9.27 3.50
N GLU A 30 12.82 -9.02 4.67
CA GLU A 30 11.51 -9.56 5.08
C GLU A 30 10.42 -8.52 4.84
N LEU A 31 9.19 -8.97 4.51
CA LEU A 31 8.04 -8.11 4.24
C LEU A 31 8.28 -7.10 3.10
N THR A 32 9.10 -7.50 2.13
CA THR A 32 9.43 -6.71 0.93
C THR A 32 8.63 -7.16 -0.30
N ASP A 33 7.67 -8.06 -0.09
CA ASP A 33 6.79 -8.55 -1.14
C ASP A 33 5.97 -7.39 -1.71
N ALA A 34 6.04 -7.18 -3.01
CA ALA A 34 5.36 -6.08 -3.67
C ALA A 34 5.25 -6.27 -5.18
N TYR A 35 4.17 -5.75 -5.75
CA TYR A 35 4.10 -5.54 -7.18
C TYR A 35 4.65 -4.16 -7.57
N LEU A 36 5.71 -4.15 -8.34
CA LEU A 36 6.37 -2.94 -8.84
C LEU A 36 5.74 -2.49 -10.16
N THR A 37 4.74 -1.62 -10.07
CA THR A 37 3.91 -1.18 -11.21
C THR A 37 4.73 -0.59 -12.37
N LYS A 38 5.81 0.17 -12.10
CA LYS A 38 6.63 0.81 -13.14
C LYS A 38 7.43 -0.19 -13.95
N SER A 39 8.07 -1.16 -13.28
CA SER A 39 8.92 -2.18 -13.91
C SER A 39 8.15 -3.42 -14.35
N ASP A 40 6.87 -3.54 -13.96
CA ASP A 40 6.02 -4.70 -14.20
C ASP A 40 6.61 -5.99 -13.62
N VAL A 41 6.93 -5.95 -12.33
CA VAL A 41 7.59 -7.04 -11.62
C VAL A 41 6.83 -7.37 -10.34
N ILE A 42 6.56 -8.64 -10.12
CA ILE A 42 6.20 -9.19 -8.81
C ILE A 42 7.50 -9.51 -8.09
N ALA A 43 7.84 -8.75 -7.07
CA ALA A 43 8.99 -8.98 -6.20
C ALA A 43 8.51 -9.77 -4.97
N LEU A 44 9.14 -10.92 -4.71
CA LEU A 44 8.83 -11.76 -3.55
C LEU A 44 10.07 -11.89 -2.67
N SER A 45 9.91 -11.72 -1.36
CA SER A 45 10.94 -12.04 -0.39
C SER A 45 11.29 -13.53 -0.44
N GLN A 46 12.54 -13.88 -0.12
CA GLN A 46 12.99 -15.29 -0.15
C GLN A 46 12.07 -16.18 0.69
N LYS A 47 11.65 -15.70 1.86
CA LYS A 47 10.76 -16.42 2.78
C LYS A 47 9.40 -16.75 2.14
N VAL A 48 8.78 -15.79 1.49
CA VAL A 48 7.49 -15.97 0.81
C VAL A 48 7.68 -16.83 -0.45
N ALA A 49 8.69 -16.55 -1.25
CA ALA A 49 8.97 -17.26 -2.50
C ALA A 49 9.16 -18.77 -2.31
N ASP A 50 9.93 -19.18 -1.29
CA ASP A 50 10.16 -20.59 -0.96
C ASP A 50 9.01 -21.21 -0.15
N GLY A 51 8.16 -20.36 0.43
CA GLY A 51 7.05 -20.74 1.29
C GLY A 51 5.98 -21.55 0.55
N ARG A 52 5.33 -22.45 1.30
CA ARG A 52 4.25 -23.32 0.81
C ARG A 52 3.01 -23.22 1.68
N SER A 53 3.04 -22.37 2.69
CA SER A 53 1.90 -22.16 3.57
C SER A 53 0.77 -21.41 2.86
N VAL A 54 -0.43 -21.52 3.38
CA VAL A 54 -1.59 -20.73 2.93
C VAL A 54 -1.27 -19.24 2.95
N ALA A 55 -0.50 -18.78 3.95
CA ALA A 55 -0.13 -17.37 4.07
C ALA A 55 0.82 -16.94 2.95
N ASP A 56 1.91 -17.69 2.70
CA ASP A 56 2.90 -17.36 1.68
C ASP A 56 2.27 -17.32 0.28
N ILE A 57 1.50 -18.35 -0.06
CA ILE A 57 0.83 -18.40 -1.36
C ILE A 57 -0.22 -17.28 -1.48
N SER A 58 -0.94 -16.95 -0.39
CA SER A 58 -1.92 -15.85 -0.41
C SER A 58 -1.26 -14.49 -0.61
N VAL A 59 -0.11 -14.23 0.03
CA VAL A 59 0.67 -12.98 -0.14
C VAL A 59 1.15 -12.88 -1.59
N ALA A 60 1.78 -13.92 -2.10
CA ALA A 60 2.28 -13.93 -3.48
C ALA A 60 1.14 -13.76 -4.51
N CYS A 61 -0.04 -14.35 -4.26
CA CYS A 61 -1.23 -14.14 -5.09
C CYS A 61 -1.81 -12.72 -4.95
N HIS A 62 -1.63 -12.05 -3.83
CA HIS A 62 -2.02 -10.65 -3.69
C HIS A 62 -1.23 -9.76 -4.66
N GLU A 63 0.07 -9.96 -4.75
CA GLU A 63 0.93 -9.24 -5.71
C GLU A 63 0.57 -9.58 -7.17
N LEU A 64 0.18 -10.85 -7.44
CA LEU A 64 -0.39 -11.23 -8.72
C LEU A 64 -1.70 -10.47 -9.00
N GLY A 65 -2.53 -10.25 -7.98
CA GLY A 65 -3.75 -9.45 -8.08
C GLY A 65 -3.47 -8.04 -8.58
N HIS A 66 -2.42 -7.38 -8.10
CA HIS A 66 -1.97 -6.07 -8.59
C HIS A 66 -1.45 -6.12 -10.03
N ALA A 67 -0.74 -7.18 -10.41
CA ALA A 67 -0.32 -7.38 -11.81
C ALA A 67 -1.53 -7.51 -12.75
N MET A 68 -2.56 -8.25 -12.32
CA MET A 68 -3.82 -8.37 -13.06
C MET A 68 -4.56 -7.03 -13.17
N GLN A 69 -4.55 -6.20 -12.11
CA GLN A 69 -5.12 -4.84 -12.15
C GLN A 69 -4.46 -3.98 -13.22
N LYS A 70 -3.13 -4.06 -13.35
CA LYS A 70 -2.41 -3.33 -14.40
C LYS A 70 -2.76 -3.84 -15.79
N ASN A 71 -2.79 -5.16 -15.96
CA ASN A 71 -3.13 -5.77 -17.24
C ASN A 71 -4.53 -5.36 -17.70
N ASP A 72 -5.49 -5.34 -16.79
CA ASP A 72 -6.89 -4.98 -17.06
C ASP A 72 -7.13 -3.45 -17.10
N LYS A 73 -6.08 -2.64 -16.94
CA LYS A 73 -6.17 -1.18 -16.86
C LYS A 73 -7.18 -0.70 -15.83
N SER A 74 -7.13 -1.28 -14.63
CA SER A 74 -8.06 -0.97 -13.54
C SER A 74 -8.10 0.54 -13.24
N ALA A 75 -9.32 1.09 -13.16
CA ALA A 75 -9.51 2.50 -12.80
C ALA A 75 -8.94 2.81 -11.41
N TRP A 76 -9.06 1.88 -10.45
CA TRP A 76 -8.48 2.03 -9.12
C TRP A 76 -6.96 2.19 -9.14
N LEU A 77 -6.27 1.44 -10.01
CA LEU A 77 -4.83 1.58 -10.17
C LEU A 77 -4.46 2.96 -10.74
N ALA A 78 -5.20 3.47 -11.72
CA ALA A 78 -4.95 4.80 -12.28
C ALA A 78 -5.15 5.90 -11.24
N VAL A 79 -6.21 5.81 -10.44
CA VAL A 79 -6.49 6.73 -9.33
C VAL A 79 -5.38 6.65 -8.28
N ASP A 80 -4.97 5.45 -7.87
CA ASP A 80 -3.89 5.26 -6.89
C ASP A 80 -2.56 5.87 -7.36
N LEU A 81 -2.18 5.64 -8.62
CA LEU A 81 -0.97 6.22 -9.20
C LEU A 81 -0.98 7.75 -9.16
N LEU A 82 -2.11 8.39 -9.50
CA LEU A 82 -2.27 9.84 -9.42
C LEU A 82 -2.10 10.34 -7.98
N PHE A 83 -2.85 9.75 -7.04
CA PHE A 83 -2.79 10.15 -5.63
C PHE A 83 -1.46 9.84 -4.97
N SER A 84 -0.74 8.78 -5.40
CA SER A 84 0.60 8.47 -4.91
C SER A 84 1.61 9.57 -5.27
N VAL A 85 1.51 10.13 -6.48
CA VAL A 85 2.35 11.27 -6.91
C VAL A 85 2.02 12.51 -6.09
N LEU A 86 0.73 12.84 -5.96
CA LEU A 86 0.28 13.99 -5.17
C LEU A 86 0.69 13.87 -3.70
N SER A 87 0.60 12.67 -3.12
CA SER A 87 1.04 12.40 -1.75
C SER A 87 2.55 12.60 -1.56
N LYS A 88 3.38 12.18 -2.54
CA LYS A 88 4.83 12.42 -2.49
C LYS A 88 5.16 13.91 -2.52
N ILE A 89 4.48 14.67 -3.38
CA ILE A 89 4.61 16.13 -3.45
C ILE A 89 4.19 16.75 -2.11
N ALA A 90 3.03 16.35 -1.57
CA ALA A 90 2.54 16.85 -0.29
C ALA A 90 3.51 16.54 0.85
N ASN A 91 4.04 15.32 0.94
CA ASN A 91 5.00 14.93 1.97
C ASN A 91 6.33 15.67 1.87
N PHE A 92 6.74 16.09 0.67
CA PHE A 92 7.94 16.90 0.46
C PHE A 92 7.73 18.34 0.95
N PHE A 93 6.61 18.97 0.57
CA PHE A 93 6.35 20.37 0.90
C PHE A 93 5.83 20.59 2.32
N LEU A 94 5.20 19.60 2.94
CA LEU A 94 4.65 19.69 4.30
C LEU A 94 5.68 20.19 5.34
N PRO A 95 6.86 19.55 5.52
CA PRO A 95 7.85 20.03 6.50
C PRO A 95 8.41 21.41 6.14
N ILE A 96 8.57 21.71 4.86
CA ILE A 96 9.05 23.02 4.38
C ILE A 96 8.05 24.11 4.81
N ALA A 97 6.75 23.92 4.54
CA ALA A 97 5.71 24.86 4.93
C ALA A 97 5.66 25.08 6.45
N LEU A 98 5.78 24.00 7.25
CA LEU A 98 5.78 24.11 8.71
C LEU A 98 7.02 24.85 9.24
N ILE A 99 8.21 24.53 8.75
CA ILE A 99 9.45 25.17 9.20
C ILE A 99 9.45 26.64 8.79
N THR A 100 9.05 26.95 7.55
CA THR A 100 8.96 28.35 7.08
C THR A 100 7.92 29.14 7.87
N ALA A 101 6.75 28.55 8.16
CA ALA A 101 5.75 29.18 9.01
C ALA A 101 6.31 29.52 10.40
N LEU A 102 7.05 28.57 11.01
CA LEU A 102 7.67 28.79 12.31
C LEU A 102 8.69 29.93 12.27
N ILE A 103 9.57 29.97 11.27
CA ILE A 103 10.57 31.04 11.14
C ILE A 103 9.91 32.40 10.94
N LEU A 104 8.93 32.50 10.04
CA LEU A 104 8.26 33.76 9.71
C LEU A 104 7.40 34.28 10.86
N ALA A 105 6.94 33.43 11.77
CA ALA A 105 6.22 33.86 12.98
C ALA A 105 7.03 34.77 13.89
N PHE A 106 8.37 34.68 13.84
CA PHE A 106 9.28 35.53 14.65
C PHE A 106 9.80 36.76 13.90
N ILE A 107 9.44 36.94 12.63
CA ILE A 107 9.85 38.13 11.85
C ILE A 107 8.66 39.11 11.82
N GLU A 108 8.78 40.24 12.49
CA GLU A 108 7.69 41.19 12.75
C GLU A 108 6.91 41.58 11.48
N ASN A 109 7.61 41.94 10.40
CA ASN A 109 7.01 42.38 9.15
C ASN A 109 6.47 41.22 8.28
N LEU A 110 6.73 39.94 8.59
CA LEU A 110 6.34 38.76 7.85
C LEU A 110 5.47 37.78 8.65
N SER A 111 5.21 38.10 9.92
CA SER A 111 4.44 37.21 10.82
C SER A 111 3.04 36.91 10.33
N PHE A 112 2.43 37.79 9.53
CA PHE A 112 1.10 37.56 8.93
C PHE A 112 1.10 36.43 7.90
N VAL A 113 2.25 36.03 7.35
CA VAL A 113 2.37 34.92 6.40
C VAL A 113 2.38 33.57 7.12
N ALA A 114 2.84 33.54 8.36
CA ALA A 114 2.97 32.30 9.15
C ALA A 114 1.66 31.48 9.25
N PRO A 115 0.48 32.07 9.60
CA PRO A 115 -0.77 31.31 9.64
C PRO A 115 -1.19 30.77 8.28
N ILE A 116 -0.91 31.48 7.18
CA ILE A 116 -1.24 31.04 5.83
C ILE A 116 -0.46 29.76 5.52
N LEU A 117 0.85 29.75 5.76
CA LEU A 117 1.69 28.57 5.55
C LEU A 117 1.30 27.40 6.46
N PHE A 118 0.87 27.69 7.68
CA PHE A 118 0.37 26.68 8.60
C PHE A 118 -0.91 26.00 8.07
N TYR A 119 -1.87 26.76 7.54
CA TYR A 119 -3.07 26.19 6.92
C TYR A 119 -2.75 25.41 5.63
N ILE A 120 -1.78 25.87 4.84
CA ILE A 120 -1.28 25.11 3.69
C ILE A 120 -0.71 23.75 4.15
N ALA A 121 0.09 23.74 5.21
CA ALA A 121 0.64 22.51 5.77
C ALA A 121 -0.46 21.54 6.25
N ILE A 122 -1.51 22.06 6.90
CA ILE A 122 -2.68 21.25 7.28
C ILE A 122 -3.35 20.64 6.03
N GLY A 123 -3.56 21.44 4.98
CA GLY A 123 -4.14 20.96 3.72
C GLY A 123 -3.30 19.86 3.07
N LEU A 124 -1.98 20.01 3.01
CA LEU A 124 -1.05 19.00 2.52
C LEU A 124 -1.12 17.71 3.35
N TRP A 125 -1.22 17.83 4.68
CA TRP A 125 -1.37 16.68 5.55
C TRP A 125 -2.69 15.94 5.30
N PHE A 126 -3.82 16.65 5.15
CA PHE A 126 -5.10 16.04 4.78
C PHE A 126 -5.02 15.31 3.43
N LEU A 127 -4.31 15.86 2.46
CA LEU A 127 -4.10 15.21 1.16
C LEU A 127 -3.41 13.85 1.32
N THR A 128 -2.42 13.73 2.23
CA THR A 128 -1.77 12.43 2.51
C THR A 128 -2.71 11.42 3.17
N LEU A 129 -3.68 11.86 3.97
CA LEU A 129 -4.71 10.98 4.54
C LEU A 129 -5.69 10.50 3.48
N ILE A 130 -6.15 11.40 2.59
CA ILE A 130 -7.05 11.05 1.48
C ILE A 130 -6.41 9.96 0.61
N PHE A 131 -5.11 10.07 0.30
CA PHE A 131 -4.39 9.04 -0.44
C PHE A 131 -4.53 7.65 0.20
N LYS A 132 -4.36 7.53 1.51
CA LYS A 132 -4.49 6.25 2.23
C LYS A 132 -5.90 5.67 2.16
N VAL A 133 -6.92 6.51 2.15
CA VAL A 133 -8.32 6.08 1.99
C VAL A 133 -8.56 5.58 0.56
N VAL A 134 -8.02 6.30 -0.44
CA VAL A 134 -8.16 5.95 -1.86
C VAL A 134 -7.45 4.64 -2.20
N ALA A 135 -6.37 4.28 -1.52
CA ALA A 135 -5.67 3.02 -1.72
C ALA A 135 -6.48 1.79 -1.24
N ILE A 136 -7.40 1.94 -0.28
CA ILE A 136 -8.18 0.81 0.25
C ILE A 136 -8.98 0.04 -0.82
N PRO A 137 -9.75 0.67 -1.71
CA PRO A 137 -10.44 -0.05 -2.78
C PRO A 137 -9.50 -0.82 -3.71
N LEU A 138 -8.32 -0.27 -4.01
CA LEU A 138 -7.30 -0.94 -4.83
C LEU A 138 -6.84 -2.25 -4.17
N GLU A 139 -6.50 -2.19 -2.88
CA GLU A 139 -6.06 -3.33 -2.08
C GLU A 139 -7.14 -4.41 -1.95
N LEU A 140 -8.39 -3.98 -1.75
CA LEU A 140 -9.52 -4.90 -1.69
C LEU A 140 -9.78 -5.59 -3.04
N ASP A 141 -9.61 -4.90 -4.16
CA ASP A 141 -9.75 -5.49 -5.49
C ASP A 141 -8.61 -6.47 -5.79
N ALA A 142 -7.35 -6.15 -5.46
CA ALA A 142 -6.22 -7.08 -5.56
C ALA A 142 -6.46 -8.35 -4.74
N SER A 143 -6.90 -8.19 -3.49
CA SER A 143 -7.26 -9.30 -2.60
C SER A 143 -8.41 -10.17 -3.15
N LYS A 144 -9.43 -9.56 -3.77
CA LYS A 144 -10.52 -10.30 -4.42
C LYS A 144 -10.02 -11.11 -5.61
N ARG A 145 -9.13 -10.55 -6.42
CA ARG A 145 -8.51 -11.24 -7.57
C ARG A 145 -7.67 -12.42 -7.10
N ALA A 146 -6.81 -12.21 -6.09
CA ALA A 146 -6.03 -13.27 -5.45
C ALA A 146 -6.90 -14.41 -4.95
N TYR A 147 -7.95 -14.09 -4.21
CA TYR A 147 -8.90 -15.09 -3.70
C TYR A 147 -9.59 -15.86 -4.82
N LYS A 148 -9.97 -15.18 -5.91
CA LYS A 148 -10.59 -15.80 -7.07
C LYS A 148 -9.62 -16.77 -7.76
N VAL A 149 -8.37 -16.38 -7.97
CA VAL A 149 -7.33 -17.26 -8.54
C VAL A 149 -7.20 -18.55 -7.72
N LEU A 150 -7.08 -18.45 -6.40
CA LEU A 150 -6.90 -19.60 -5.52
C LEU A 150 -8.13 -20.50 -5.47
N LYS A 151 -9.33 -19.92 -5.50
CA LYS A 151 -10.60 -20.64 -5.48
C LYS A 151 -10.88 -21.35 -6.81
N ASP A 152 -10.78 -20.64 -7.93
CA ASP A 152 -11.19 -21.14 -9.24
C ASP A 152 -10.23 -22.24 -9.75
N ASN A 153 -8.98 -22.21 -9.29
CA ASN A 153 -7.99 -23.25 -9.59
C ASN A 153 -7.99 -24.41 -8.57
N ASN A 154 -8.92 -24.42 -7.60
CA ASN A 154 -9.02 -25.46 -6.56
C ASN A 154 -7.70 -25.71 -5.80
N ILE A 155 -6.93 -24.64 -5.53
CA ILE A 155 -5.61 -24.74 -4.90
C ILE A 155 -5.75 -25.08 -3.42
N PHE A 156 -6.81 -24.58 -2.79
CA PHE A 156 -7.04 -24.70 -1.36
C PHE A 156 -8.40 -25.34 -1.04
N SER A 157 -8.44 -26.08 0.07
CA SER A 157 -9.67 -26.56 0.70
C SER A 157 -10.56 -25.39 1.14
N LYS A 158 -11.79 -25.68 1.53
CA LYS A 158 -12.72 -24.66 2.06
C LYS A 158 -12.18 -23.98 3.33
N GLU A 159 -11.50 -24.74 4.18
CA GLU A 159 -10.88 -24.26 5.43
C GLU A 159 -9.69 -23.33 5.12
N GLU A 160 -8.83 -23.72 4.19
CA GLU A 160 -7.70 -22.91 3.74
C GLU A 160 -8.14 -21.63 3.02
N LEU A 161 -9.22 -21.67 2.24
CA LEU A 161 -9.83 -20.49 1.64
C LEU A 161 -10.38 -19.51 2.69
N LYS A 162 -10.87 -20.00 3.84
CA LYS A 162 -11.23 -19.11 4.97
C LYS A 162 -9.99 -18.47 5.59
N ALA A 163 -8.89 -19.23 5.73
CA ALA A 163 -7.62 -18.69 6.21
C ALA A 163 -7.05 -17.64 5.22
N THR A 164 -7.08 -17.94 3.92
CA THR A 164 -6.72 -17.01 2.83
C THR A 164 -7.47 -15.67 2.96
N LYS A 165 -8.78 -15.69 3.18
CA LYS A 165 -9.55 -14.44 3.39
C LYS A 165 -9.03 -13.61 4.55
N LYS A 166 -8.63 -14.26 5.65
CA LYS A 166 -8.07 -13.54 6.82
C LYS A 166 -6.74 -12.88 6.46
N VAL A 167 -5.86 -13.59 5.74
CA VAL A 167 -4.56 -13.05 5.29
C VAL A 167 -4.76 -11.85 4.35
N LEU A 168 -5.59 -12.01 3.32
CA LEU A 168 -5.87 -10.98 2.33
C LEU A 168 -6.57 -9.75 2.93
N ASN A 169 -7.51 -9.95 3.87
CA ASN A 169 -8.15 -8.85 4.58
C ASN A 169 -7.17 -8.12 5.51
N ALA A 170 -6.19 -8.83 6.09
CA ALA A 170 -5.16 -8.21 6.92
C ALA A 170 -4.32 -7.19 6.10
N ALA A 171 -4.01 -7.49 4.83
CA ALA A 171 -3.33 -6.56 3.95
C ALA A 171 -4.09 -5.23 3.80
N ALA A 172 -5.39 -5.27 3.49
CA ALA A 172 -6.22 -4.07 3.41
C ALA A 172 -6.34 -3.35 4.77
N LEU A 173 -6.41 -4.08 5.89
CA LEU A 173 -6.47 -3.51 7.23
C LEU A 173 -5.18 -2.78 7.64
N THR A 174 -4.02 -3.10 7.05
CA THR A 174 -2.78 -2.35 7.30
C THR A 174 -2.90 -0.88 6.84
N TYR A 175 -3.59 -0.62 5.74
CA TYR A 175 -3.89 0.74 5.27
C TYR A 175 -4.80 1.48 6.24
N VAL A 176 -5.85 0.83 6.73
CA VAL A 176 -6.76 1.38 7.75
C VAL A 176 -6.00 1.67 9.05
N GLY A 177 -5.18 0.71 9.52
CA GLY A 177 -4.35 0.87 10.70
C GLY A 177 -3.36 2.03 10.56
N SER A 178 -2.72 2.18 9.39
CA SER A 178 -1.80 3.28 9.11
C SER A 178 -2.49 4.66 9.08
N LEU A 179 -3.75 4.72 8.65
CA LEU A 179 -4.58 5.93 8.68
C LEU A 179 -4.82 6.37 10.13
N PHE A 180 -5.28 5.45 10.99
CA PHE A 180 -5.51 5.73 12.41
C PHE A 180 -4.23 6.07 13.16
N ALA A 181 -3.11 5.39 12.87
CA ALA A 181 -1.82 5.70 13.47
C ALA A 181 -1.34 7.14 13.12
N ASN A 182 -1.53 7.59 11.87
CA ASN A 182 -1.18 8.95 11.47
C ASN A 182 -2.08 9.99 12.14
N LEU A 183 -3.39 9.73 12.21
CA LEU A 183 -4.34 10.61 12.90
C LEU A 183 -4.00 10.71 14.39
N TYR A 184 -3.73 9.58 15.05
CA TYR A 184 -3.31 9.57 16.45
C TYR A 184 -2.02 10.37 16.68
N LYS A 185 -0.97 10.13 15.86
CA LYS A 185 0.29 10.88 15.95
C LYS A 185 0.08 12.37 15.79
N PHE A 186 -0.79 12.80 14.88
CA PHE A 186 -1.11 14.20 14.67
C PHE A 186 -1.81 14.81 15.89
N ILE A 187 -2.85 14.17 16.41
CA ILE A 187 -3.57 14.64 17.61
C ILE A 187 -2.64 14.68 18.82
N TYR A 188 -1.80 13.66 18.98
CA TYR A 188 -0.82 13.62 20.08
C TYR A 188 0.18 14.78 19.98
N LYS A 189 0.67 15.07 18.77
CA LYS A 189 1.61 16.16 18.52
C LYS A 189 0.98 17.53 18.79
N ILE A 190 -0.29 17.73 18.38
CA ILE A 190 -1.04 18.94 18.73
C ILE A 190 -1.18 19.06 20.26
N LYS A 191 -1.65 18.01 20.94
CA LYS A 191 -1.79 18.02 22.40
C LYS A 191 -0.47 18.34 23.12
N SER A 192 0.67 17.83 22.63
CA SER A 192 1.97 18.09 23.23
C SER A 192 2.41 19.57 23.09
N LEU A 193 1.97 20.25 22.03
CA LEU A 193 2.25 21.70 21.86
C LEU A 193 1.44 22.57 22.83
N PHE A 194 0.28 22.13 23.27
CA PHE A 194 -0.60 22.84 24.21
C PHE A 194 -0.43 22.38 25.67
N ARG A 195 0.38 21.36 25.92
CA ARG A 195 0.69 20.91 27.28
C ARG A 195 1.82 21.80 27.81
N ARG A 196 1.41 22.93 28.43
CA ARG A 196 2.29 23.67 29.34
C ARG A 196 2.42 22.84 30.60
N ASP A 197 3.64 22.38 30.91
CA ASP A 197 3.98 21.87 32.24
C ASP A 197 3.82 22.96 33.30
#